data_8a38c1de90dfeabaabba6398522f8273
#
_entry.id   8a38c1de90dfeabaabba6398522f8273
#
_cell.length_a   1.000
_cell.length_b   1.000
_cell.length_c   1.000
_cell.angle_alpha   90.00
_cell.angle_beta   90.00
_cell.angle_gamma   90.00
#
_symmetry.space_group_name_H-M   'P 1'
#
loop_
_entity.id
_entity.type
_entity.pdbx_description
1 polymer ?
#
loop_
_entity_poly.entity_id
_entity_poly.type
_entity_poly.pdbx_seq_one_letter_code
_entity_poly.pdbx_strand_id
1 'polypeptide(L)'
;MLGYVLVLVGFVFFCNGMTVLGKTGGKEVGMLNGAVAVLILIAAFTGAGLGPEGAASTTLVSVFALIYVIAFGVFTLGHDAKGLGWYCLFATIVFLWYGQYFLGVGAMELGMFNIASVSYTHLTLPTILLV
;
A
#
# COMPACT_ATOMS: atom_id res chain seq x y z
N MET A 1 8.84 1.37 -14.74
CA MET A 1 8.70 0.59 -13.50
C MET A 1 7.70 1.20 -12.52
N LEU A 2 7.71 2.50 -12.26
CA LEU A 2 6.75 3.12 -11.34
C LEU A 2 5.29 2.90 -11.77
N GLY A 3 4.96 3.08 -13.03
CA GLY A 3 3.61 2.82 -13.54
C GLY A 3 3.15 1.38 -13.31
N TYR A 4 4.04 0.43 -13.50
CA TYR A 4 3.77 -0.99 -13.20
C TYR A 4 3.41 -1.20 -11.71
N VAL A 5 4.21 -0.61 -10.81
CA VAL A 5 3.95 -0.70 -9.37
C VAL A 5 2.60 -0.07 -9.03
N LEU A 6 2.29 1.11 -9.58
CA LEU A 6 1.03 1.80 -9.31
C LEU A 6 -0.19 0.99 -9.79
N VAL A 7 -0.09 0.29 -10.92
CA VAL A 7 -1.15 -0.61 -11.39
C VAL A 7 -1.36 -1.76 -10.41
N LEU A 8 -0.28 -2.39 -9.95
CA LEU A 8 -0.38 -3.46 -8.95
C LEU A 8 -1.00 -2.99 -7.64
N VAL A 9 -0.60 -1.82 -7.16
CA VAL A 9 -1.15 -1.21 -5.95
C VAL A 9 -2.65 -0.94 -6.11
N GLY A 10 -3.05 -0.36 -7.24
CA GLY A 10 -4.46 -0.10 -7.55
C GLY A 10 -5.30 -1.38 -7.58
N PHE A 11 -4.77 -2.43 -8.17
CA PHE A 11 -5.44 -3.74 -8.21
C PHE A 11 -5.64 -4.33 -6.81
N VAL A 12 -4.61 -4.28 -5.97
CA VAL A 12 -4.73 -4.76 -4.58
C VAL A 12 -5.70 -3.91 -3.78
N PHE A 13 -5.70 -2.60 -3.95
CA PHE A 13 -6.66 -1.71 -3.29
C PHE A 13 -8.10 -2.08 -3.64
N PHE A 14 -8.37 -2.32 -4.92
CA PHE A 14 -9.69 -2.76 -5.37
C PHE A 14 -10.09 -4.08 -4.71
N CYS A 15 -9.23 -5.10 -4.76
CA CYS A 15 -9.53 -6.41 -4.18
C CYS A 15 -9.71 -6.37 -2.67
N ASN A 16 -8.86 -5.60 -1.96
CA ASN A 16 -9.01 -5.41 -0.52
C ASN A 16 -10.31 -4.69 -0.17
N GLY A 17 -10.70 -3.69 -0.95
CA GLY A 17 -11.99 -3.02 -0.80
C GLY A 17 -13.17 -3.99 -0.96
N MET A 18 -13.10 -4.88 -1.95
CA MET A 18 -14.13 -5.91 -2.15
C MET A 18 -14.19 -6.91 -0.99
N THR A 19 -13.05 -7.21 -0.38
CA THR A 19 -13.01 -8.06 0.82
C THR A 19 -13.67 -7.38 2.02
N VAL A 20 -13.39 -6.10 2.25
CA VAL A 20 -14.04 -5.31 3.32
C VAL A 20 -15.56 -5.25 3.13
N LEU A 21 -16.01 -5.18 1.89
CA LEU A 21 -17.44 -5.22 1.54
C LEU A 21 -18.07 -6.62 1.62
N GLY A 22 -17.29 -7.64 2.01
CA GLY A 22 -17.76 -9.02 2.11
C GLY A 22 -18.04 -9.69 0.76
N LYS A 23 -17.47 -9.17 -0.33
CA LYS A 23 -17.69 -9.70 -1.69
C LYS A 23 -16.68 -10.76 -2.11
N THR A 24 -15.53 -10.85 -1.42
CA THR A 24 -14.47 -11.82 -1.71
C THR A 24 -13.94 -12.43 -0.41
N GLY A 25 -13.34 -13.61 -0.53
CA GLY A 25 -12.70 -14.28 0.61
C GLY A 25 -11.38 -13.61 1.00
N GLY A 26 -11.15 -13.48 2.31
CA GLY A 26 -9.92 -12.86 2.82
C GLY A 26 -8.66 -13.65 2.48
N LYS A 27 -8.74 -14.99 2.46
CA LYS A 27 -7.56 -15.84 2.20
C LYS A 27 -7.01 -15.67 0.79
N GLU A 28 -7.89 -15.65 -0.20
CA GLU A 28 -7.51 -15.49 -1.61
C GLU A 28 -6.90 -14.11 -1.86
N VAL A 29 -7.53 -13.08 -1.32
CA VAL A 29 -7.04 -11.71 -1.44
C VAL A 29 -5.77 -11.51 -0.64
N GLY A 30 -5.61 -12.20 0.49
CA GLY A 30 -4.37 -12.23 1.26
C GLY A 30 -3.20 -12.77 0.42
N MET A 31 -3.39 -13.85 -0.32
CA MET A 31 -2.36 -14.38 -1.22
C MET A 31 -1.97 -13.37 -2.31
N LEU A 32 -2.95 -12.65 -2.86
CA LEU A 32 -2.68 -11.57 -3.81
C LEU A 32 -1.81 -10.47 -3.18
N ASN A 33 -2.13 -10.06 -1.94
CA ASN A 33 -1.31 -9.10 -1.20
C ASN A 33 0.14 -9.57 -1.08
N GLY A 34 0.36 -10.85 -0.74
CA GLY A 34 1.70 -11.43 -0.63
C GLY A 34 2.45 -11.43 -1.96
N ALA A 35 1.81 -11.85 -3.03
CA ALA A 35 2.42 -11.89 -4.37
C ALA A 35 2.81 -10.48 -4.84
N VAL A 36 1.91 -9.51 -4.68
CA VAL A 36 2.17 -8.11 -5.07
C VAL A 36 3.26 -7.50 -4.21
N ALA A 37 3.30 -7.80 -2.91
CA ALA A 37 4.37 -7.36 -2.03
C ALA A 37 5.75 -7.80 -2.53
N VAL A 38 5.90 -9.05 -2.94
CA VAL A 38 7.16 -9.57 -3.50
C VAL A 38 7.54 -8.84 -4.78
N LEU A 39 6.59 -8.63 -5.69
CA LEU A 39 6.85 -7.92 -6.94
C LEU A 39 7.28 -6.46 -6.71
N ILE A 40 6.63 -5.78 -5.76
CA ILE A 40 6.98 -4.40 -5.41
C ILE A 40 8.35 -4.35 -4.73
N LEU A 41 8.68 -5.28 -3.84
CA LEU A 41 9.99 -5.35 -3.20
C LEU A 41 11.10 -5.58 -4.21
N ILE A 42 10.90 -6.45 -5.19
CA ILE A 42 11.86 -6.64 -6.29
C ILE A 42 12.08 -5.31 -7.04
N ALA A 43 11.01 -4.60 -7.39
CA ALA A 43 11.11 -3.30 -8.05
C ALA A 43 11.86 -2.27 -7.18
N ALA A 44 11.60 -2.25 -5.87
CA ALA A 44 12.27 -1.35 -4.93
C ALA A 44 13.78 -1.67 -4.82
N PHE A 45 14.14 -2.94 -4.71
CA PHE A 45 15.55 -3.36 -4.60
C PHE A 45 16.35 -3.12 -5.86
N THR A 46 15.73 -3.27 -7.03
CA THR A 46 16.43 -2.97 -8.29
C THR A 46 16.62 -1.47 -8.50
N GLY A 47 15.78 -0.64 -7.88
CA GLY A 47 15.85 0.83 -7.96
C GLY A 47 15.65 1.39 -9.37
N ALA A 48 15.51 0.52 -10.37
CA ALA A 48 15.49 0.90 -11.77
C ALA A 48 14.14 1.51 -12.15
N GLY A 49 14.16 2.76 -12.57
CA GLY A 49 13.00 3.41 -13.21
C GLY A 49 11.83 3.70 -12.28
N LEU A 50 12.06 3.91 -10.98
CA LEU A 50 11.03 4.32 -10.03
C LEU A 50 10.70 5.83 -10.08
N GLY A 51 11.15 6.50 -11.11
CA GLY A 51 10.87 7.90 -11.36
C GLY A 51 12.05 8.84 -11.06
N PRO A 52 11.89 10.13 -11.33
CA PRO A 52 12.95 11.12 -11.20
C PRO A 52 13.41 11.33 -9.74
N GLU A 53 12.53 11.03 -8.79
CA GLU A 53 12.79 11.16 -7.35
C GLU A 53 13.15 9.79 -6.73
N GLY A 54 14.12 9.10 -7.30
CA GLY A 54 14.43 7.70 -7.04
C GLY A 54 14.38 7.26 -5.58
N ALA A 55 15.06 7.96 -4.66
CA ALA A 55 15.08 7.59 -3.24
C ALA A 55 13.70 7.74 -2.59
N ALA A 56 12.99 8.85 -2.88
CA ALA A 56 11.66 9.10 -2.33
C ALA A 56 10.65 8.09 -2.86
N SER A 57 10.68 7.80 -4.16
CA SER A 57 9.82 6.80 -4.78
C SER A 57 10.12 5.40 -4.23
N THR A 58 11.38 5.02 -4.06
CA THR A 58 11.77 3.73 -3.48
C THR A 58 11.26 3.58 -2.05
N THR A 59 11.38 4.62 -1.24
CA THR A 59 10.85 4.61 0.15
C THR A 59 9.33 4.42 0.14
N LEU A 60 8.61 5.18 -0.68
CA LEU A 60 7.16 5.09 -0.79
C LEU A 60 6.70 3.69 -1.20
N VAL A 61 7.30 3.13 -2.24
CA VAL A 61 6.98 1.79 -2.75
C VAL A 61 7.24 0.73 -1.70
N SER A 62 8.33 0.88 -0.93
CA SER A 62 8.67 -0.04 0.17
C SER A 62 7.63 0.01 1.29
N VAL A 63 7.12 1.19 1.64
CA VAL A 63 6.04 1.33 2.62
C VAL A 63 4.78 0.60 2.15
N PHE A 64 4.41 0.72 0.88
CA PHE A 64 3.30 -0.04 0.32
C PHE A 64 3.53 -1.55 0.38
N ALA A 65 4.72 -2.00 0.01
CA ALA A 65 5.06 -3.42 0.05
C ALA A 65 4.91 -4.01 1.45
N LEU A 66 5.35 -3.28 2.47
CA LEU A 66 5.24 -3.73 3.87
C LEU A 66 3.78 -3.81 4.34
N ILE A 67 2.91 -2.89 3.91
CA ILE A 67 1.47 -3.00 4.18
C ILE A 67 0.94 -4.34 3.64
N TYR A 68 1.30 -4.70 2.43
CA TYR A 68 0.80 -5.92 1.79
C TYR A 68 1.40 -7.19 2.39
N VAL A 69 2.65 -7.16 2.85
CA VAL A 69 3.25 -8.28 3.61
C VAL A 69 2.46 -8.52 4.89
N ILE A 70 2.16 -7.48 5.64
CA ILE A 70 1.39 -7.59 6.88
C ILE A 70 -0.05 -8.02 6.59
N ALA A 71 -0.67 -7.48 5.54
CA ALA A 71 -2.01 -7.88 5.11
C ALA A 71 -2.06 -9.36 4.70
N PHE A 72 -1.05 -9.87 4.03
CA PHE A 72 -0.92 -11.30 3.75
C PHE A 72 -0.92 -12.12 5.04
N GLY A 73 -0.13 -11.71 6.03
CA GLY A 73 -0.08 -12.37 7.33
C GLY A 73 -1.44 -12.40 8.03
N VAL A 74 -2.17 -11.28 8.01
CA VAL A 74 -3.48 -11.16 8.64
C VAL A 74 -4.53 -12.00 7.91
N PHE A 75 -4.64 -11.86 6.59
CA PHE A 75 -5.73 -12.46 5.82
C PHE A 75 -5.51 -13.94 5.52
N THR A 76 -4.27 -14.36 5.28
CA THR A 76 -3.96 -15.74 4.89
C THR A 76 -3.50 -16.59 6.07
N LEU A 77 -2.62 -16.05 6.93
CA LEU A 77 -2.04 -16.78 8.04
C LEU A 77 -2.79 -16.61 9.37
N GLY A 78 -3.76 -15.70 9.42
CA GLY A 78 -4.59 -15.49 10.61
C GLY A 78 -3.91 -14.72 11.73
N HIS A 79 -2.87 -13.93 11.46
CA HIS A 79 -2.23 -13.08 12.45
C HIS A 79 -3.17 -11.96 12.95
N ASP A 80 -2.88 -11.42 14.14
CA ASP A 80 -3.66 -10.33 14.71
C ASP A 80 -3.61 -9.07 13.82
N ALA A 81 -4.78 -8.53 13.52
CA ALA A 81 -4.93 -7.34 12.69
C ALA A 81 -4.47 -6.04 13.37
N LYS A 82 -4.24 -6.03 14.67
CA LYS A 82 -3.81 -4.83 15.40
C LYS A 82 -2.49 -4.28 14.90
N GLY A 83 -1.53 -5.15 14.57
CA GLY A 83 -0.26 -4.74 13.99
C GLY A 83 -0.43 -4.04 12.64
N LEU A 84 -1.30 -4.54 11.80
CA LEU A 84 -1.64 -3.91 10.53
C LEU A 84 -2.27 -2.52 10.75
N GLY A 85 -3.17 -2.39 11.74
CA GLY A 85 -3.78 -1.12 12.08
C GLY A 85 -2.76 -0.06 12.49
N TRP A 86 -1.82 -0.38 13.36
CA TRP A 86 -0.75 0.53 13.78
C TRP A 86 0.18 0.89 12.61
N TYR A 87 0.51 -0.09 11.78
CA TYR A 87 1.32 0.17 10.58
C TYR A 87 0.59 1.09 9.58
N CYS A 88 -0.71 0.89 9.39
CA CYS A 88 -1.54 1.77 8.55
C CYS A 88 -1.58 3.21 9.08
N LEU A 89 -1.64 3.40 10.40
CA LEU A 89 -1.57 4.73 11.00
C LEU A 89 -0.24 5.41 10.69
N PHE A 90 0.88 4.70 10.86
CA PHE A 90 2.20 5.20 10.49
C PHE A 90 2.28 5.51 8.99
N ALA A 91 1.81 4.60 8.16
CA ALA A 91 1.81 4.79 6.70
C ALA A 91 1.00 6.01 6.27
N THR A 92 -0.11 6.32 6.96
CA THR A 92 -0.89 7.53 6.71
C THR A 92 -0.03 8.80 6.85
N ILE A 93 0.77 8.88 7.91
CA ILE A 93 1.68 10.03 8.13
C ILE A 93 2.71 10.11 7.01
N VAL A 94 3.30 8.98 6.63
CA VAL A 94 4.29 8.91 5.55
C VAL A 94 3.67 9.33 4.22
N PHE A 95 2.47 8.85 3.90
CA PHE A 95 1.79 9.20 2.65
C PHE A 95 1.40 10.67 2.58
N LEU A 96 1.00 11.28 3.69
CA LEU A 96 0.74 12.72 3.74
C LEU A 96 2.03 13.52 3.48
N TRP A 97 3.13 13.14 4.12
CA TRP A 97 4.42 13.78 3.93
C TRP A 97 4.88 13.69 2.47
N TYR A 98 4.91 12.48 1.92
CA TYR A 98 5.33 12.27 0.53
C TYR A 98 4.34 12.86 -0.47
N GLY A 99 3.06 12.87 -0.17
CA GLY A 99 2.05 13.52 -1.01
C GLY A 99 2.36 15.00 -1.18
N GLN A 100 2.64 15.70 -0.09
CA GLN A 100 3.03 17.11 -0.12
C GLN A 100 4.37 17.31 -0.85
N TYR A 101 5.35 16.45 -0.60
CA TYR A 101 6.63 16.48 -1.27
C TYR A 101 6.49 16.35 -2.78
N PHE A 102 5.77 15.34 -3.27
CA PHE A 102 5.58 15.12 -4.70
C PHE A 102 4.78 16.23 -5.37
N LEU A 103 3.79 16.80 -4.71
CA LEU A 103 3.09 17.98 -5.22
C LEU A 103 4.03 19.17 -5.32
N GLY A 104 4.90 19.37 -4.34
CA GLY A 104 5.87 20.46 -4.31
C GLY A 104 6.90 20.40 -5.44
N VAL A 105 7.31 19.20 -5.85
CA VAL A 105 8.27 19.02 -6.98
C VAL A 105 7.57 18.87 -8.34
N GLY A 106 6.25 19.07 -8.40
CA GLY A 106 5.50 19.00 -9.65
C GLY A 106 5.09 17.59 -10.09
N ALA A 107 5.32 16.57 -9.29
CA ALA A 107 4.90 15.20 -9.56
C ALA A 107 3.43 14.99 -9.13
N MET A 108 2.51 15.66 -9.85
CA MET A 108 1.09 15.75 -9.50
C MET A 108 0.42 14.39 -9.34
N GLU A 109 0.70 13.45 -10.24
CA GLU A 109 0.10 12.12 -10.22
C GLU A 109 0.47 11.35 -8.95
N LEU A 110 1.74 11.38 -8.57
CA LEU A 110 2.22 10.74 -7.34
C LEU A 110 1.65 11.43 -6.09
N GLY A 111 1.61 12.74 -6.07
CA GLY A 111 1.04 13.51 -4.97
C GLY A 111 -0.43 13.17 -4.75
N MET A 112 -1.24 13.20 -5.80
CA MET A 112 -2.66 12.87 -5.74
C MET A 112 -2.90 11.41 -5.36
N PHE A 113 -2.09 10.48 -5.88
CA PHE A 113 -2.16 9.07 -5.52
C PHE A 113 -1.89 8.85 -4.03
N ASN A 114 -0.89 9.53 -3.47
CA ASN A 114 -0.60 9.44 -2.04
C ASN A 114 -1.74 9.96 -1.18
N ILE A 115 -2.37 11.07 -1.54
CA ILE A 115 -3.52 11.61 -0.83
C ILE A 115 -4.71 10.64 -0.89
N ALA A 116 -4.97 10.05 -2.05
CA ALA A 116 -6.00 9.01 -2.19
C ALA A 116 -5.70 7.79 -1.32
N SER A 117 -4.44 7.40 -1.19
CA SER A 117 -4.00 6.29 -0.33
C SER A 117 -4.26 6.55 1.14
N VAL A 118 -4.16 7.80 1.59
CA VAL A 118 -4.54 8.20 2.96
C VAL A 118 -6.02 7.91 3.21
N SER A 119 -6.90 8.25 2.28
CA SER A 119 -8.33 7.98 2.40
C SER A 119 -8.60 6.48 2.53
N TYR A 120 -7.96 5.66 1.71
CA TYR A 120 -8.05 4.20 1.79
C TYR A 120 -7.59 3.67 3.15
N THR A 121 -6.44 4.12 3.63
CA THR A 121 -5.88 3.72 4.91
C THR A 121 -6.81 4.10 6.06
N HIS A 122 -7.39 5.29 6.03
CA HIS A 122 -8.36 5.74 7.03
C HIS A 122 -9.65 4.91 7.06
N LEU A 123 -10.14 4.48 5.91
CA LEU A 123 -11.33 3.62 5.83
C LEU A 123 -11.06 2.21 6.35
N THR A 124 -9.85 1.70 6.12
CA THR A 124 -9.47 0.35 6.53
C THR A 124 -9.11 0.27 8.02
N LEU A 125 -8.51 1.34 8.57
CA LEU A 125 -8.02 1.39 9.94
C LEU A 125 -9.09 1.09 11.00
N PRO A 126 -10.29 1.72 11.00
CA PRO A 126 -11.32 1.42 11.98
C PRO A 126 -11.80 -0.03 11.89
N THR A 127 -11.94 -0.57 10.69
CA THR A 127 -12.37 -1.96 10.47
C THR A 127 -11.37 -2.95 11.05
N ILE A 128 -10.07 -2.67 10.94
CA ILE A 128 -8.99 -3.52 11.44
C ILE A 128 -8.85 -3.39 12.96
N LEU A 129 -8.94 -2.17 13.50
CA LEU A 129 -8.76 -1.92 14.94
C LEU A 129 -9.96 -2.34 15.78
N LEU A 130 -11.17 -2.38 15.21
CA LEU A 130 -12.39 -2.79 15.90
C LEU A 130 -12.58 -4.31 15.94
N VAL A 131 -11.82 -5.03 15.14
CA VAL A 131 -11.80 -6.49 15.13
C VAL A 131 -10.70 -6.98 16.06
#